data_6d0cd52705847919240d7a9b36521605
#
_entry.id   6d0cd52705847919240d7a9b36521605
#
_cell.length_a   1.000
_cell.length_b   1.000
_cell.length_c   1.000
_cell.angle_alpha   90.00
_cell.angle_beta   90.00
_cell.angle_gamma   90.00
#
_symmetry.space_group_name_H-M   'P 1'
#
loop_
_entity.id
_entity.type
_entity.pdbx_description
1 polymer ?
#
loop_
_entity_poly.entity_id
_entity_poly.type
_entity_poly.pdbx_seq_one_letter_code
_entity_poly.pdbx_strand_id
1 'polypeptide(L)'
;MKDLEVTRVSTPYRYKASDRRVKPVELLVIHYTASPYSVKHGGSNRRRITSWMKGLGRESSTHFTVLRDGTVIQAAGLDERTWHAGGSRLVRQDGSELKGINFRSIGLDFDNVGMLYKIPEGWVDTYGYSAYKKGKKFSLYQGPEPFVHVDEKGKETYWEPYSPESITAMQRLIYHISTHVPELVETPECIVGHSDIKSTKSDPGPACPMGELRKAVSSFFDPDKLTLD
;
A
#
# COMPACT_ATOMS: atom_id res chain seq x y z
N MET A 1 -15.08 2.44 19.88
CA MET A 1 -14.14 2.69 18.77
C MET A 1 -14.48 4.03 18.12
N LYS A 2 -13.56 4.99 18.04
CA LYS A 2 -13.78 6.15 17.17
C LYS A 2 -13.89 5.61 15.75
N ASP A 3 -14.98 5.92 15.06
CA ASP A 3 -15.19 5.50 13.69
C ASP A 3 -14.00 5.94 12.82
N LEU A 4 -13.52 5.03 11.97
CA LEU A 4 -12.45 5.34 11.04
C LEU A 4 -12.98 6.41 10.05
N GLU A 5 -12.43 7.62 10.12
CA GLU A 5 -12.84 8.68 9.20
C GLU A 5 -12.32 8.38 7.79
N VAL A 6 -13.24 8.12 6.87
CA VAL A 6 -12.92 7.71 5.51
C VAL A 6 -13.45 8.73 4.52
N THR A 7 -12.55 9.34 3.77
CA THR A 7 -12.92 10.17 2.59
C THR A 7 -13.22 9.26 1.40
N ARG A 8 -14.42 9.34 0.84
CA ARG A 8 -14.84 8.54 -0.31
C ARG A 8 -14.62 9.26 -1.63
N VAL A 9 -14.06 8.52 -2.60
CA VAL A 9 -13.98 8.92 -4.02
C VAL A 9 -14.48 7.75 -4.87
N SER A 10 -14.68 7.94 -6.17
CA SER A 10 -15.06 6.84 -7.06
C SER A 10 -14.01 6.63 -8.13
N THR A 11 -13.58 5.38 -8.34
CA THR A 11 -12.68 4.99 -9.43
C THR A 11 -13.45 4.37 -10.59
N PRO A 12 -13.09 4.67 -11.84
CA PRO A 12 -13.63 3.96 -13.01
C PRO A 12 -12.97 2.57 -13.21
N TYR A 13 -11.77 2.36 -12.64
CA TYR A 13 -11.00 1.12 -12.79
C TYR A 13 -11.38 0.08 -11.75
N ARG A 14 -12.66 -0.28 -11.78
CA ARG A 14 -13.24 -1.38 -11.00
C ARG A 14 -14.10 -2.24 -11.91
N TYR A 15 -14.32 -3.45 -11.52
CA TYR A 15 -15.26 -4.31 -12.24
C TYR A 15 -16.69 -3.77 -12.08
N LYS A 16 -17.51 -3.91 -13.13
CA LYS A 16 -18.91 -3.46 -13.12
C LYS A 16 -19.68 -4.11 -11.97
N ALA A 17 -20.77 -3.47 -11.55
CA ALA A 17 -21.64 -3.99 -10.49
C ALA A 17 -22.22 -5.39 -10.79
N SER A 18 -22.40 -5.73 -12.10
CA SER A 18 -22.75 -7.08 -12.54
C SER A 18 -21.69 -8.14 -12.24
N ASP A 19 -20.43 -7.70 -12.08
CA ASP A 19 -19.28 -8.56 -11.84
C ASP A 19 -18.84 -8.49 -10.38
N ARG A 20 -19.78 -8.24 -9.47
CA ARG A 20 -19.51 -8.20 -8.03
C ARG A 20 -18.75 -9.46 -7.61
N ARG A 21 -18.05 -9.32 -6.51
CA ARG A 21 -17.23 -10.39 -5.95
C ARG A 21 -18.06 -11.66 -5.74
N VAL A 22 -17.73 -12.68 -6.51
CA VAL A 22 -18.35 -14.04 -6.39
C VAL A 22 -17.43 -15.01 -5.67
N LYS A 23 -16.22 -14.57 -5.31
CA LYS A 23 -15.23 -15.38 -4.57
C LYS A 23 -14.95 -14.72 -3.23
N PRO A 24 -14.69 -15.50 -2.18
CA PRO A 24 -14.33 -14.95 -0.88
C PRO A 24 -13.07 -14.08 -0.98
N VAL A 25 -12.95 -13.11 -0.10
CA VAL A 25 -11.71 -12.35 0.10
C VAL A 25 -10.75 -13.23 0.90
N GLU A 26 -9.62 -13.57 0.31
CA GLU A 26 -8.61 -14.42 0.92
C GLU A 26 -7.35 -13.61 1.30
N LEU A 27 -7.16 -12.43 0.69
CA LEU A 27 -5.94 -11.63 0.88
C LEU A 27 -6.24 -10.15 1.04
N LEU A 28 -5.42 -9.49 1.85
CA LEU A 28 -5.16 -8.06 1.81
C LEU A 28 -3.79 -7.84 1.18
N VAL A 29 -3.74 -7.11 0.09
CA VAL A 29 -2.47 -6.86 -0.63
C VAL A 29 -2.01 -5.44 -0.33
N ILE A 30 -0.84 -5.33 0.27
CA ILE A 30 -0.24 -4.05 0.64
C ILE A 30 0.63 -3.54 -0.49
N HIS A 31 0.44 -2.26 -0.84
CA HIS A 31 1.15 -1.53 -1.86
C HIS A 31 1.70 -0.21 -1.34
N TYR A 32 2.46 0.49 -2.18
CA TYR A 32 2.69 1.93 -2.06
C TYR A 32 2.38 2.65 -3.37
N THR A 33 1.99 3.92 -3.27
CA THR A 33 1.54 4.72 -4.41
C THR A 33 2.67 5.16 -5.35
N ALA A 34 3.92 5.10 -4.93
CA ALA A 34 5.07 5.76 -5.56
C ALA A 34 4.87 7.28 -5.75
N SER A 35 4.12 7.91 -4.84
CA SER A 35 3.87 9.35 -4.87
C SER A 35 5.01 10.12 -4.25
N PRO A 36 5.56 11.16 -4.92
CA PRO A 36 6.62 11.99 -4.37
C PRO A 36 6.22 12.62 -3.03
N TYR A 37 7.19 12.72 -2.13
CA TYR A 37 7.02 13.47 -0.89
C TYR A 37 6.78 14.96 -1.19
N SER A 38 5.84 15.59 -0.50
CA SER A 38 5.46 16.97 -0.74
C SER A 38 5.54 17.80 0.54
N VAL A 39 6.65 18.49 0.75
CA VAL A 39 6.86 19.39 1.92
C VAL A 39 5.71 20.38 2.07
N LYS A 40 5.29 20.98 0.95
CA LYS A 40 4.20 21.97 0.92
C LYS A 40 2.87 21.42 1.48
N HIS A 41 2.69 20.10 1.48
CA HIS A 41 1.43 19.45 1.85
C HIS A 41 1.62 18.44 3.00
N GLY A 42 2.59 18.66 3.89
CA GLY A 42 2.82 17.79 5.04
C GLY A 42 3.17 16.34 4.67
N GLY A 43 3.92 16.17 3.58
CA GLY A 43 4.30 14.85 3.05
C GLY A 43 3.37 14.32 1.96
N SER A 44 2.05 14.43 2.11
CA SER A 44 1.07 13.87 1.17
C SER A 44 0.50 14.91 0.21
N ASN A 45 0.57 14.65 -1.10
CA ASN A 45 -0.18 15.42 -2.07
C ASN A 45 -1.58 14.81 -2.27
N ARG A 46 -2.48 15.08 -1.32
CA ARG A 46 -3.86 14.56 -1.31
C ARG A 46 -4.58 14.77 -2.65
N ARG A 47 -4.43 15.95 -3.28
CA ARG A 47 -5.05 16.23 -4.58
C ARG A 47 -4.56 15.30 -5.67
N ARG A 48 -3.24 15.02 -5.73
CA ARG A 48 -2.65 14.12 -6.72
C ARG A 48 -3.13 12.69 -6.51
N ILE A 49 -3.11 12.22 -5.28
CA ILE A 49 -3.57 10.86 -4.92
C ILE A 49 -5.05 10.70 -5.24
N THR A 50 -5.89 11.65 -4.82
CA THR A 50 -7.32 11.64 -5.13
C THR A 50 -7.58 11.65 -6.64
N SER A 51 -6.81 12.43 -7.42
CA SER A 51 -6.93 12.45 -8.88
C SER A 51 -6.57 11.11 -9.50
N TRP A 52 -5.48 10.47 -9.03
CA TRP A 52 -5.14 9.12 -9.49
C TRP A 52 -6.23 8.10 -9.12
N MET A 53 -6.72 8.10 -7.89
CA MET A 53 -7.80 7.22 -7.45
C MET A 53 -9.08 7.41 -8.25
N LYS A 54 -9.35 8.62 -8.75
CA LYS A 54 -10.44 8.92 -9.69
C LYS A 54 -10.15 8.49 -11.14
N GLY A 55 -9.03 7.80 -11.38
CA GLY A 55 -8.67 7.27 -12.70
C GLY A 55 -7.95 8.25 -13.61
N LEU A 56 -7.41 9.34 -13.08
CA LEU A 56 -6.63 10.29 -13.87
C LEU A 56 -5.15 9.88 -13.86
N GLY A 57 -4.64 9.39 -14.98
CA GLY A 57 -3.22 9.11 -15.21
C GLY A 57 -2.83 7.65 -15.39
N ARG A 58 -3.29 6.70 -14.59
CA ARG A 58 -2.97 5.27 -14.70
C ARG A 58 -4.24 4.41 -14.66
N GLU A 59 -4.27 3.41 -15.50
CA GLU A 59 -5.31 2.37 -15.50
C GLU A 59 -5.04 1.34 -14.39
N SER A 60 -5.14 1.80 -13.16
CA SER A 60 -5.00 0.97 -11.94
C SER A 60 -5.85 1.57 -10.84
N SER A 61 -6.22 0.77 -9.88
CA SER A 61 -7.04 1.20 -8.75
C SER A 61 -6.77 0.32 -7.54
N THR A 62 -7.03 0.88 -6.37
CA THR A 62 -7.04 0.16 -5.09
C THR A 62 -8.36 0.42 -4.37
N HIS A 63 -8.64 -0.32 -3.31
CA HIS A 63 -9.83 -0.07 -2.50
C HIS A 63 -9.61 1.12 -1.58
N PHE A 64 -8.44 1.17 -0.93
CA PHE A 64 -8.09 2.22 0.03
C PHE A 64 -6.67 2.72 -0.19
N THR A 65 -6.47 3.98 0.12
CA THR A 65 -5.13 4.59 0.25
C THR A 65 -5.06 5.30 1.60
N VAL A 66 -4.01 5.00 2.37
CA VAL A 66 -3.70 5.68 3.63
C VAL A 66 -2.61 6.72 3.35
N LEU A 67 -2.91 7.97 3.64
CA LEU A 67 -1.97 9.08 3.48
C LEU A 67 -0.94 9.09 4.61
N ARG A 68 0.17 9.83 4.43
CA ARG A 68 1.23 9.96 5.44
C ARG A 68 0.73 10.54 6.77
N ASP A 69 -0.32 11.35 6.74
CA ASP A 69 -0.97 11.92 7.93
C ASP A 69 -2.02 10.99 8.58
N GLY A 70 -2.14 9.75 8.11
CA GLY A 70 -3.13 8.79 8.58
C GLY A 70 -4.53 8.95 7.97
N THR A 71 -4.77 9.96 7.14
CA THR A 71 -6.06 10.08 6.44
C THR A 71 -6.32 8.88 5.54
N VAL A 72 -7.52 8.30 5.61
CA VAL A 72 -7.92 7.17 4.76
C VAL A 72 -8.82 7.66 3.62
N ILE A 73 -8.49 7.24 2.40
CA ILE A 73 -9.30 7.50 1.20
C ILE A 73 -9.78 6.16 0.65
N GLN A 74 -11.09 6.01 0.45
CA GLN A 74 -11.72 4.83 -0.15
C GLN A 74 -12.15 5.14 -1.58
N ALA A 75 -11.76 4.27 -2.53
CA ALA A 75 -12.15 4.38 -3.95
C ALA A 75 -13.12 3.31 -4.42
N ALA A 76 -13.22 2.20 -3.71
CA ALA A 76 -14.13 1.09 -4.04
C ALA A 76 -14.68 0.45 -2.76
N GLY A 77 -15.87 -0.15 -2.85
CA GLY A 77 -16.48 -0.93 -1.77
C GLY A 77 -15.76 -2.26 -1.54
N LEU A 78 -15.97 -2.86 -0.38
CA LEU A 78 -15.36 -4.16 -0.04
C LEU A 78 -15.91 -5.31 -0.91
N ASP A 79 -17.12 -5.18 -1.43
CA ASP A 79 -17.76 -6.10 -2.36
C ASP A 79 -17.35 -5.89 -3.83
N GLU A 80 -16.64 -4.82 -4.13
CA GLU A 80 -16.14 -4.50 -5.45
C GLU A 80 -14.75 -5.13 -5.69
N ARG A 81 -14.30 -5.14 -6.91
CA ARG A 81 -12.98 -5.61 -7.33
C ARG A 81 -12.24 -4.48 -8.03
N THR A 82 -10.99 -4.28 -7.67
CA THR A 82 -10.13 -3.24 -8.21
C THR A 82 -8.97 -3.82 -9.01
N TRP A 83 -8.27 -2.97 -9.77
CA TRP A 83 -7.17 -3.38 -10.65
C TRP A 83 -5.82 -3.08 -10.00
N HIS A 84 -5.46 -3.84 -8.95
CA HIS A 84 -4.23 -3.58 -8.17
C HIS A 84 -3.17 -4.68 -8.27
N ALA A 85 -3.56 -5.93 -8.52
CA ALA A 85 -2.68 -7.10 -8.48
C ALA A 85 -2.78 -7.97 -9.75
N GLY A 86 -2.93 -7.33 -10.92
CA GLY A 86 -3.05 -8.04 -12.20
C GLY A 86 -1.81 -8.86 -12.54
N GLY A 87 -2.03 -10.13 -12.97
CA GLY A 87 -0.96 -11.06 -13.33
C GLY A 87 -0.11 -11.53 -12.15
N SER A 88 -0.65 -11.43 -10.92
CA SER A 88 -0.03 -11.91 -9.68
C SER A 88 -0.53 -13.31 -9.32
N ARG A 89 0.29 -14.05 -8.54
CA ARG A 89 -0.02 -15.37 -7.97
C ARG A 89 0.61 -15.51 -6.59
N LEU A 90 -0.07 -16.17 -5.68
CA LEU A 90 0.49 -16.57 -4.40
C LEU A 90 0.75 -18.08 -4.43
N VAL A 91 1.96 -18.49 -4.09
CA VAL A 91 2.30 -19.89 -3.83
C VAL A 91 2.19 -20.10 -2.32
N ARG A 92 1.28 -20.97 -1.89
CA ARG A 92 1.08 -21.30 -0.48
C ARG A 92 2.13 -22.31 0.01
N GLN A 93 2.24 -22.48 1.33
CA GLN A 93 3.18 -23.42 1.95
C GLN A 93 2.97 -24.88 1.52
N ASP A 94 1.73 -25.26 1.20
CA ASP A 94 1.36 -26.58 0.68
C ASP A 94 1.67 -26.77 -0.82
N GLY A 95 2.29 -25.76 -1.46
CA GLY A 95 2.61 -25.75 -2.88
C GLY A 95 1.44 -25.37 -3.80
N SER A 96 0.25 -25.16 -3.28
CA SER A 96 -0.90 -24.72 -4.09
C SER A 96 -0.74 -23.28 -4.57
N GLU A 97 -1.28 -22.97 -5.74
CA GLU A 97 -1.23 -21.64 -6.32
C GLU A 97 -2.59 -20.95 -6.28
N LEU A 98 -2.63 -19.74 -5.69
CA LEU A 98 -3.76 -18.85 -5.78
C LEU A 98 -3.56 -17.86 -6.94
N LYS A 99 -4.41 -17.93 -7.95
CA LYS A 99 -4.41 -17.05 -9.13
C LYS A 99 -5.63 -16.13 -9.15
N GLY A 100 -5.59 -15.10 -9.99
CA GLY A 100 -6.70 -14.14 -10.11
C GLY A 100 -6.85 -13.29 -8.85
N ILE A 101 -5.74 -12.78 -8.35
CA ILE A 101 -5.65 -12.07 -7.05
C ILE A 101 -6.66 -10.93 -6.95
N ASN A 102 -6.86 -10.12 -7.99
CA ASN A 102 -7.88 -9.05 -7.98
C ASN A 102 -9.30 -9.55 -7.62
N PHE A 103 -9.60 -10.82 -7.84
CA PHE A 103 -10.90 -11.42 -7.56
C PHE A 103 -11.05 -11.90 -6.12
N ARG A 104 -9.93 -12.00 -5.39
CA ARG A 104 -9.83 -12.63 -4.07
C ARG A 104 -9.17 -11.75 -3.03
N SER A 105 -8.93 -10.46 -3.36
CA SER A 105 -8.20 -9.57 -2.47
C SER A 105 -8.78 -8.18 -2.40
N ILE A 106 -8.42 -7.49 -1.34
CA ILE A 106 -8.60 -6.06 -1.16
C ILE A 106 -7.22 -5.41 -1.26
N GLY A 107 -7.06 -4.43 -2.16
CA GLY A 107 -5.82 -3.67 -2.31
C GLY A 107 -5.79 -2.48 -1.36
N LEU A 108 -4.69 -2.34 -0.64
CA LEU A 108 -4.42 -1.29 0.34
C LEU A 108 -3.11 -0.59 -0.01
N ASP A 109 -3.17 0.70 -0.33
CA ASP A 109 -1.98 1.51 -0.62
C ASP A 109 -1.60 2.38 0.57
N PHE A 110 -0.30 2.46 0.83
CA PHE A 110 0.27 3.59 1.54
C PHE A 110 0.67 4.71 0.57
N ASP A 111 0.43 5.96 0.94
CA ASP A 111 1.07 7.10 0.29
C ASP A 111 2.54 7.15 0.72
N ASN A 112 3.41 6.62 -0.12
CA ASN A 112 4.83 6.49 0.12
C ASN A 112 5.54 6.49 -1.24
N VAL A 113 6.78 7.01 -1.32
CA VAL A 113 7.55 7.05 -2.56
C VAL A 113 8.18 5.70 -2.89
N GLY A 114 8.37 4.85 -1.89
CA GLY A 114 9.06 3.56 -2.02
C GLY A 114 10.57 3.69 -1.99
N MET A 115 11.24 3.04 -2.94
CA MET A 115 12.70 3.00 -3.03
C MET A 115 13.30 4.35 -3.38
N LEU A 116 14.40 4.68 -2.70
CA LEU A 116 15.21 5.89 -2.87
C LEU A 116 16.60 5.54 -3.38
N TYR A 117 17.19 6.45 -4.14
CA TYR A 117 18.53 6.33 -4.71
C TYR A 117 19.39 7.50 -4.26
N LYS A 118 20.60 7.20 -3.80
CA LYS A 118 21.60 8.21 -3.45
C LYS A 118 22.30 8.70 -4.71
N ILE A 119 22.40 10.03 -4.85
CA ILE A 119 23.18 10.73 -5.86
C ILE A 119 24.05 11.77 -5.15
N PRO A 120 25.06 12.40 -5.81
CA PRO A 120 25.91 13.39 -5.12
C PRO A 120 25.15 14.55 -4.47
N GLU A 121 24.03 14.97 -5.06
CA GLU A 121 23.20 16.09 -4.58
C GLU A 121 22.22 15.70 -3.47
N GLY A 122 22.03 14.40 -3.18
CA GLY A 122 21.09 13.93 -2.15
C GLY A 122 20.34 12.66 -2.54
N TRP A 123 19.08 12.58 -2.14
CA TRP A 123 18.21 11.44 -2.42
C TRP A 123 17.21 11.76 -3.52
N VAL A 124 16.90 10.77 -4.36
CA VAL A 124 15.86 10.86 -5.40
C VAL A 124 15.01 9.59 -5.41
N ASP A 125 13.76 9.72 -5.83
CA ASP A 125 12.89 8.57 -6.10
C ASP A 125 13.28 7.87 -7.42
N THR A 126 12.60 6.78 -7.74
CA THR A 126 12.86 5.99 -8.96
C THR A 126 12.75 6.84 -10.25
N TYR A 127 11.81 7.77 -10.31
CA TYR A 127 11.64 8.65 -11.47
C TYR A 127 12.74 9.70 -11.54
N GLY A 128 13.09 10.29 -10.40
CA GLY A 128 14.21 11.23 -10.26
C GLY A 128 15.54 10.58 -10.63
N TYR A 129 15.79 9.36 -10.17
CA TYR A 129 16.99 8.61 -10.55
C TYR A 129 17.06 8.32 -12.04
N SER A 130 15.94 7.90 -12.66
CA SER A 130 15.87 7.70 -14.10
C SER A 130 16.12 9.01 -14.89
N ALA A 131 15.63 10.15 -14.38
CA ALA A 131 15.87 11.45 -14.99
C ALA A 131 17.34 11.88 -14.84
N TYR A 132 17.94 11.72 -13.64
CA TYR A 132 19.37 11.97 -13.37
C TYR A 132 20.26 11.18 -14.32
N LYS A 133 20.06 9.88 -14.48
CA LYS A 133 20.82 9.01 -15.39
C LYS A 133 20.76 9.46 -16.85
N LYS A 134 19.71 10.19 -17.23
CA LYS A 134 19.47 10.71 -18.60
C LYS A 134 19.86 12.18 -18.75
N GLY A 135 20.49 12.78 -17.74
CA GLY A 135 20.84 14.22 -17.75
C GLY A 135 19.63 15.15 -17.83
N LYS A 136 18.45 14.70 -17.37
CA LYS A 136 17.20 15.48 -17.37
C LYS A 136 16.98 16.12 -16.00
N LYS A 137 16.15 17.16 -15.97
CA LYS A 137 15.72 17.80 -14.73
C LYS A 137 15.00 16.81 -13.82
N PHE A 138 15.35 16.82 -12.53
CA PHE A 138 14.76 16.01 -11.47
C PHE A 138 14.54 16.86 -10.21
N SER A 139 13.85 16.28 -9.24
CA SER A 139 13.69 16.88 -7.90
C SER A 139 14.30 15.96 -6.87
N LEU A 140 14.94 16.55 -5.86
CA LEU A 140 15.45 15.81 -4.70
C LEU A 140 14.27 15.39 -3.81
N TYR A 141 14.43 14.22 -3.19
CA TYR A 141 13.57 13.79 -2.10
C TYR A 141 13.80 14.70 -0.88
N GLN A 142 12.71 15.16 -0.26
CA GLN A 142 12.73 16.11 0.86
C GLN A 142 11.97 15.55 2.08
N GLY A 143 11.76 14.26 2.12
CA GLY A 143 11.10 13.57 3.25
C GLY A 143 12.07 13.23 4.38
N PRO A 144 11.63 12.39 5.31
CA PRO A 144 12.45 11.90 6.42
C PRO A 144 13.72 11.18 5.95
N GLU A 145 14.67 11.00 6.87
CA GLU A 145 15.89 10.21 6.60
C GLU A 145 15.51 8.80 6.12
N PRO A 146 16.11 8.33 5.01
CA PRO A 146 15.76 7.03 4.46
C PRO A 146 16.04 5.87 5.42
N PHE A 147 15.12 4.93 5.44
CA PHE A 147 15.33 3.62 6.04
C PHE A 147 16.34 2.83 5.22
N VAL A 148 17.37 2.29 5.87
CA VAL A 148 18.40 1.48 5.24
C VAL A 148 18.07 0.01 5.45
N HIS A 149 17.95 -0.74 4.36
CA HIS A 149 17.82 -2.18 4.39
C HIS A 149 19.09 -2.81 3.81
N VAL A 150 19.66 -3.77 4.52
CA VAL A 150 20.81 -4.56 4.07
C VAL A 150 20.33 -5.99 3.80
N ASP A 151 20.46 -6.45 2.57
CA ASP A 151 20.08 -7.82 2.19
C ASP A 151 21.09 -8.86 2.68
N GLU A 152 20.79 -10.14 2.52
CA GLU A 152 21.63 -11.26 2.93
C GLU A 152 23.04 -11.26 2.27
N LYS A 153 23.20 -10.53 1.17
CA LYS A 153 24.47 -10.37 0.44
C LYS A 153 25.22 -9.10 0.83
N GLY A 154 24.73 -8.37 1.82
CA GLY A 154 25.32 -7.11 2.29
C GLY A 154 25.01 -5.89 1.38
N LYS A 155 24.08 -6.00 0.44
CA LYS A 155 23.69 -4.89 -0.42
C LYS A 155 22.71 -3.98 0.28
N GLU A 156 23.05 -2.70 0.37
CA GLU A 156 22.18 -1.67 0.90
C GLU A 156 21.15 -1.20 -0.13
N THR A 157 19.92 -1.00 0.35
CA THR A 157 18.84 -0.33 -0.35
C THR A 157 18.18 0.69 0.57
N TYR A 158 17.65 1.76 0.02
CA TYR A 158 17.15 2.90 0.77
C TYR A 158 15.69 3.12 0.44
N TRP A 159 14.89 3.41 1.45
CA TRP A 159 13.43 3.47 1.35
C TRP A 159 12.88 4.63 2.14
N GLU A 160 11.82 5.25 1.66
CA GLU A 160 11.07 6.18 2.51
C GLU A 160 10.46 5.41 3.69
N PRO A 161 10.71 5.84 4.95
CA PRO A 161 10.05 5.22 6.10
C PRO A 161 8.56 5.51 6.09
N TYR A 162 7.77 4.61 6.64
CA TYR A 162 6.33 4.82 6.85
C TYR A 162 6.13 5.66 8.11
N SER A 163 5.23 6.66 8.05
CA SER A 163 4.91 7.47 9.22
C SER A 163 4.12 6.68 10.26
N PRO A 164 4.31 6.93 11.56
CA PRO A 164 3.54 6.30 12.62
C PRO A 164 2.02 6.45 12.43
N GLU A 165 1.58 7.64 12.00
CA GLU A 165 0.18 7.93 11.72
C GLU A 165 -0.40 7.03 10.63
N SER A 166 0.36 6.83 9.53
CA SER A 166 -0.07 5.97 8.43
C SER A 166 -0.10 4.49 8.85
N ILE A 167 0.88 4.03 9.64
CA ILE A 167 0.92 2.66 10.16
C ILE A 167 -0.30 2.42 11.06
N THR A 168 -0.55 3.30 12.02
CA THR A 168 -1.70 3.22 12.94
C THR A 168 -3.02 3.21 12.17
N ALA A 169 -3.18 4.10 11.19
CA ALA A 169 -4.39 4.15 10.37
C ALA A 169 -4.58 2.88 9.53
N MET A 170 -3.50 2.32 8.98
CA MET A 170 -3.55 1.06 8.23
C MET A 170 -3.92 -0.12 9.13
N GLN A 171 -3.38 -0.21 10.33
CA GLN A 171 -3.76 -1.25 11.31
C GLN A 171 -5.25 -1.17 11.66
N ARG A 172 -5.78 0.04 11.93
CA ARG A 172 -7.21 0.26 12.18
C ARG A 172 -8.08 -0.10 10.97
N LEU A 173 -7.61 0.23 9.77
CA LEU A 173 -8.30 -0.11 8.52
C LEU A 173 -8.35 -1.63 8.31
N ILE A 174 -7.23 -2.34 8.53
CA ILE A 174 -7.15 -3.80 8.42
C ILE A 174 -8.11 -4.44 9.41
N TYR A 175 -8.10 -4.00 10.67
CA TYR A 175 -9.05 -4.47 11.69
C TYR A 175 -10.50 -4.22 11.27
N HIS A 176 -10.82 -3.01 10.80
CA HIS A 176 -12.15 -2.69 10.29
C HIS A 176 -12.58 -3.62 9.15
N ILE A 177 -11.68 -3.89 8.18
CA ILE A 177 -11.97 -4.79 7.08
C ILE A 177 -12.22 -6.20 7.59
N SER A 178 -11.40 -6.73 8.49
CA SER A 178 -11.54 -8.10 9.03
C SER A 178 -12.87 -8.30 9.75
N THR A 179 -13.40 -7.26 10.41
CA THR A 179 -14.70 -7.31 11.09
C THR A 179 -15.90 -7.20 10.13
N HIS A 180 -15.71 -6.69 8.90
CA HIS A 180 -16.78 -6.47 7.92
C HIS A 180 -16.75 -7.44 6.73
N VAL A 181 -15.71 -8.25 6.62
CA VAL A 181 -15.53 -9.25 5.57
C VAL A 181 -15.29 -10.60 6.24
N PRO A 182 -16.39 -11.32 6.59
CA PRO A 182 -16.28 -12.54 7.40
C PRO A 182 -15.56 -13.69 6.67
N GLU A 183 -15.44 -13.60 5.34
CA GLU A 183 -14.68 -14.59 4.54
C GLU A 183 -13.16 -14.39 4.66
N LEU A 184 -12.71 -13.26 5.16
CA LEU A 184 -11.29 -13.02 5.36
C LEU A 184 -10.84 -13.89 6.54
N VAL A 185 -9.99 -14.85 6.23
CA VAL A 185 -9.45 -15.74 7.27
C VAL A 185 -8.59 -14.90 8.21
N GLU A 186 -8.93 -14.91 9.50
CA GLU A 186 -8.20 -14.20 10.56
C GLU A 186 -6.83 -14.86 10.81
N THR A 187 -5.99 -14.90 9.78
CA THR A 187 -4.64 -15.42 9.87
C THR A 187 -3.65 -14.36 9.37
N PRO A 188 -2.49 -14.22 10.00
CA PRO A 188 -1.46 -13.29 9.56
C PRO A 188 -1.05 -13.45 8.09
N GLU A 189 -1.15 -14.67 7.56
CA GLU A 189 -0.80 -15.02 6.18
C GLU A 189 -1.75 -14.41 5.14
N CYS A 190 -2.93 -13.92 5.54
CA CYS A 190 -3.83 -13.22 4.63
C CYS A 190 -3.30 -11.84 4.21
N ILE A 191 -2.32 -11.27 4.94
CA ILE A 191 -1.70 -9.98 4.61
C ILE A 191 -0.37 -10.22 3.89
N VAL A 192 -0.35 -9.87 2.61
CA VAL A 192 0.81 -10.03 1.73
C VAL A 192 1.23 -8.70 1.11
N GLY A 193 2.52 -8.55 0.85
CA GLY A 193 3.03 -7.49 -0.01
C GLY A 193 2.80 -7.82 -1.49
N HIS A 194 2.77 -6.83 -2.36
CA HIS A 194 2.72 -7.08 -3.81
C HIS A 194 3.96 -7.87 -4.29
N SER A 195 5.12 -7.63 -3.68
CA SER A 195 6.35 -8.38 -3.95
C SER A 195 6.24 -9.88 -3.62
N ASP A 196 5.41 -10.26 -2.63
CA ASP A 196 5.21 -11.66 -2.25
C ASP A 196 4.44 -12.46 -3.31
N ILE A 197 3.63 -11.76 -4.12
CA ILE A 197 2.77 -12.37 -5.14
C ILE A 197 3.21 -12.06 -6.57
N LYS A 198 4.23 -11.22 -6.76
CA LYS A 198 4.79 -10.86 -8.07
C LYS A 198 6.24 -10.42 -7.98
N SER A 199 7.16 -11.27 -8.41
CA SER A 199 8.61 -11.06 -8.30
C SER A 199 9.16 -9.81 -9.01
N THR A 200 8.40 -9.21 -9.93
CA THR A 200 8.80 -7.96 -10.61
C THR A 200 8.38 -6.70 -9.85
N LYS A 201 7.79 -6.86 -8.68
CA LYS A 201 7.32 -5.78 -7.80
C LYS A 201 8.21 -5.67 -6.58
N SER A 202 8.30 -4.46 -6.05
CA SER A 202 9.07 -4.14 -4.84
C SER A 202 8.20 -3.60 -3.70
N ASP A 203 6.95 -3.26 -3.99
CA ASP A 203 6.01 -2.75 -2.99
C ASP A 203 5.48 -3.88 -2.08
N PRO A 204 5.31 -3.62 -0.77
CA PRO A 204 5.49 -2.35 -0.06
C PRO A 204 6.95 -2.06 0.37
N GLY A 205 7.90 -2.95 0.10
CA GLY A 205 9.31 -2.81 0.44
C GLY A 205 9.64 -3.10 1.91
N PRO A 206 10.94 -3.20 2.24
CA PRO A 206 11.39 -3.64 3.56
C PRO A 206 11.20 -2.61 4.67
N ALA A 207 10.92 -1.33 4.34
CA ALA A 207 10.56 -0.33 5.35
C ALA A 207 9.13 -0.51 5.86
N CYS A 208 8.29 -1.30 5.17
CA CYS A 208 6.92 -1.57 5.61
C CYS A 208 6.89 -2.51 6.82
N PRO A 209 6.24 -2.14 7.92
CA PRO A 209 6.17 -2.96 9.13
C PRO A 209 5.14 -4.09 8.98
N MET A 210 5.35 -4.98 8.01
CA MET A 210 4.42 -6.07 7.68
C MET A 210 4.06 -6.94 8.89
N GLY A 211 5.03 -7.16 9.81
CA GLY A 211 4.78 -7.91 11.05
C GLY A 211 3.75 -7.24 11.96
N GLU A 212 3.76 -5.91 12.03
CA GLU A 212 2.79 -5.15 12.83
C GLU A 212 1.41 -5.12 12.15
N LEU A 213 1.38 -4.98 10.83
CA LEU A 213 0.13 -5.02 10.07
C LEU A 213 -0.57 -6.37 10.20
N ARG A 214 0.19 -7.48 10.19
CA ARG A 214 -0.36 -8.83 10.36
C ARG A 214 -1.01 -9.04 11.73
N LYS A 215 -0.51 -8.39 12.77
CA LYS A 215 -1.13 -8.44 14.11
C LYS A 215 -2.52 -7.82 14.14
N ALA A 216 -2.82 -6.86 13.24
CA ALA A 216 -4.11 -6.17 13.21
C ALA A 216 -5.30 -7.05 12.78
N VAL A 217 -5.05 -8.24 12.23
CA VAL A 217 -6.10 -9.24 11.89
C VAL A 217 -6.42 -10.15 13.08
N SER A 218 -5.61 -10.14 14.13
CA SER A 218 -5.78 -10.99 15.28
C SER A 218 -6.98 -10.53 16.13
N SER A 219 -7.74 -11.49 16.67
CA SER A 219 -8.81 -11.25 17.65
C SER A 219 -8.32 -10.58 18.96
N PHE A 220 -7.00 -10.57 19.18
CA PHE A 220 -6.36 -9.87 20.30
C PHE A 220 -5.93 -8.44 19.97
N PHE A 221 -6.13 -7.99 18.74
CA PHE A 221 -5.82 -6.63 18.34
C PHE A 221 -6.81 -5.65 18.97
N ASP A 222 -6.27 -4.68 19.71
CA ASP A 222 -7.03 -3.62 20.34
C ASP A 222 -6.70 -2.29 19.67
N PRO A 223 -7.58 -1.79 18.78
CA PRO A 223 -7.31 -0.55 18.05
C PRO A 223 -7.28 0.70 18.93
N ASP A 224 -7.83 0.62 20.15
CA ASP A 224 -7.87 1.75 21.09
C ASP A 224 -6.57 1.89 21.90
N LYS A 225 -5.70 0.85 21.86
CA LYS A 225 -4.36 0.88 22.48
C LYS A 225 -3.25 1.33 21.55
N LEU A 226 -3.56 1.67 20.29
CA LEU A 226 -2.57 2.22 19.37
C LEU A 226 -2.23 3.65 19.78
N THR A 227 -1.02 3.84 20.27
CA THR A 227 -0.44 5.15 20.56
C THR A 227 0.47 5.55 19.41
N LEU A 228 0.50 6.84 19.11
CA LEU A 228 1.52 7.45 18.27
C LEU A 228 2.68 7.80 19.22
N ASP A 229 3.65 6.90 19.36
CA ASP A 229 4.89 7.15 20.12
C ASP A 229 5.86 8.01 19.30
#